data_b2bf3b67489cc066ef05097efb677c96
#
_entry.id   b2bf3b67489cc066ef05097efb677c96
#
_cell.length_a   1.000
_cell.length_b   1.000
_cell.length_c   1.000
_cell.angle_alpha   90.00
_cell.angle_beta   90.00
_cell.angle_gamma   90.00
#
_symmetry.space_group_name_H-M   'P 1'
#
loop_
_entity.id
_entity.type
_entity.pdbx_description
1 polymer ?
#
loop_
_entity_poly.entity_id
_entity_poly.type
_entity_poly.pdbx_seq_one_letter_code
_entity_poly.pdbx_strand_id
1 'polypeptide(L)'
;KELGLSPEARMVSCAVGGVDPLYMGIGPCEAIPKALGAAGLKLSDIEQTELNEAFAAQALAVIQQSGLDPDTVNVNGGAIAMGHPLGCTGAKLTIQLLNEMKRRDQKYGMVTACVGGGQGIAGIFEKL
;
A
#
# COMPACT_ATOMS: atom_id res chain seq x y z
N LYS A 1 2.09 -0.06 27.44
CA LYS A 1 1.48 -0.27 28.78
C LYS A 1 1.86 0.86 29.74
N GLU A 2 3.13 1.30 29.79
CA GLU A 2 3.59 2.38 30.68
C GLU A 2 2.91 3.72 30.43
N LEU A 3 2.54 4.01 29.18
CA LEU A 3 1.89 5.27 28.77
C LEU A 3 0.36 5.18 28.72
N GLY A 4 -0.24 4.04 29.06
CA GLY A 4 -1.68 3.83 28.95
C GLY A 4 -2.22 3.85 27.51
N LEU A 5 -1.34 3.76 26.50
CA LEU A 5 -1.72 3.73 25.09
C LEU A 5 -2.01 2.31 24.62
N SER A 6 -3.00 2.17 23.75
CA SER A 6 -3.30 0.94 23.04
C SER A 6 -2.81 1.07 21.60
N PRO A 7 -2.02 0.11 21.07
CA PRO A 7 -1.64 0.14 19.65
C PRO A 7 -2.90 -0.10 18.79
N GLU A 8 -3.01 0.62 17.68
CA GLU A 8 -4.16 0.50 16.77
C GLU A 8 -3.91 -0.51 15.65
N ALA A 9 -2.65 -0.72 15.29
CA ALA A 9 -2.28 -1.62 14.20
C ALA A 9 -0.88 -2.22 14.41
N ARG A 10 -0.62 -3.30 13.69
CA ARG A 10 0.68 -3.95 13.58
C ARG A 10 1.12 -3.97 12.13
N MET A 11 2.37 -3.58 11.84
CA MET A 11 2.99 -3.88 10.54
C MET A 11 3.33 -5.37 10.52
N VAL A 12 2.67 -6.13 9.64
CA VAL A 12 2.86 -7.58 9.51
C VAL A 12 4.09 -7.90 8.69
N SER A 13 4.25 -7.20 7.57
CA SER A 13 5.39 -7.36 6.66
C SER A 13 5.68 -6.08 5.90
N CYS A 14 6.90 -6.01 5.38
CA CYS A 14 7.31 -4.99 4.42
C CYS A 14 8.30 -5.63 3.44
N ALA A 15 8.16 -5.34 2.15
CA ALA A 15 9.06 -5.86 1.14
C ALA A 15 9.32 -4.83 0.03
N VAL A 16 10.48 -4.98 -0.61
CA VAL A 16 10.91 -4.16 -1.74
C VAL A 16 11.02 -5.04 -2.98
N GLY A 17 10.57 -4.53 -4.11
CA GLY A 17 10.73 -5.13 -5.43
C GLY A 17 11.56 -4.25 -6.35
N GLY A 18 12.25 -4.85 -7.33
CA GLY A 18 12.99 -4.14 -8.37
C GLY A 18 12.48 -4.48 -9.75
N VAL A 19 12.39 -3.47 -10.60
CA VAL A 19 12.05 -3.58 -12.03
C VAL A 19 13.04 -2.76 -12.85
N ASP A 20 13.00 -2.92 -14.16
CA ASP A 20 13.77 -2.05 -15.07
C ASP A 20 13.44 -0.57 -14.76
N PRO A 21 14.45 0.29 -14.53
CA PRO A 21 14.24 1.72 -14.26
C PRO A 21 13.41 2.47 -15.30
N LEU A 22 13.41 2.02 -16.56
CA LEU A 22 12.57 2.57 -17.62
C LEU A 22 11.06 2.38 -17.35
N TYR A 23 10.71 1.37 -16.55
CA TYR A 23 9.35 1.04 -16.17
C TYR A 23 9.14 1.15 -14.65
N MET A 24 9.82 2.08 -14.00
CA MET A 24 9.85 2.22 -12.54
C MET A 24 8.46 2.23 -11.89
N GLY A 25 7.45 2.72 -12.57
CA GLY A 25 6.10 2.85 -12.05
C GLY A 25 5.43 1.53 -11.65
N ILE A 26 5.85 0.41 -12.27
CA ILE A 26 5.32 -0.92 -11.95
C ILE A 26 6.09 -1.64 -10.82
N GLY A 27 7.02 -0.97 -10.15
CA GLY A 27 7.74 -1.52 -8.99
C GLY A 27 6.85 -2.20 -7.93
N PRO A 28 5.65 -1.67 -7.62
CA PRO A 28 4.70 -2.35 -6.74
C PRO A 28 4.33 -3.77 -7.16
N CYS A 29 4.29 -4.08 -8.46
CA CYS A 29 3.96 -5.43 -8.95
C CYS A 29 4.96 -6.48 -8.47
N GLU A 30 6.21 -6.10 -8.20
CA GLU A 30 7.24 -6.96 -7.64
C GLU A 30 7.28 -6.94 -6.10
N ALA A 31 6.88 -5.83 -5.49
CA ALA A 31 6.90 -5.68 -4.03
C ALA A 31 5.70 -6.37 -3.36
N ILE A 32 4.51 -6.25 -3.95
CA ILE A 32 3.26 -6.81 -3.41
C ILE A 32 3.36 -8.33 -3.15
N PRO A 33 3.71 -9.18 -4.13
CA PRO A 33 3.77 -10.62 -3.90
C PRO A 33 4.83 -11.01 -2.85
N LYS A 34 5.92 -10.25 -2.76
CA LYS A 34 6.95 -10.48 -1.73
C LYS A 34 6.44 -10.13 -0.32
N ALA A 35 5.71 -9.03 -0.18
CA ALA A 35 5.12 -8.63 1.10
C ALA A 35 4.04 -9.64 1.54
N LEU A 36 3.17 -10.08 0.62
CA LEU A 36 2.17 -11.10 0.87
C LEU A 36 2.81 -12.43 1.28
N GLY A 37 3.83 -12.88 0.56
CA GLY A 37 4.57 -14.10 0.90
C GLY A 37 5.23 -14.04 2.28
N ALA A 38 5.83 -12.89 2.63
CA ALA A 38 6.44 -12.70 3.94
C ALA A 38 5.40 -12.64 5.09
N ALA A 39 4.17 -12.19 4.79
CA ALA A 39 3.06 -12.18 5.74
C ALA A 39 2.35 -13.54 5.86
N GLY A 40 2.57 -14.47 4.92
CA GLY A 40 1.79 -15.71 4.82
C GLY A 40 0.33 -15.47 4.40
N LEU A 41 0.08 -14.36 3.69
CA LEU A 41 -1.24 -13.94 3.24
C LEU A 41 -1.38 -14.06 1.73
N LYS A 42 -2.63 -14.13 1.27
CA LYS A 42 -3.01 -14.02 -0.14
C LYS A 42 -3.51 -12.62 -0.43
N LEU A 43 -3.53 -12.23 -1.71
CA LEU A 43 -4.09 -10.94 -2.12
C LEU A 43 -5.57 -10.80 -1.71
N SER A 44 -6.33 -11.90 -1.74
CA SER A 44 -7.74 -11.94 -1.31
C SER A 44 -7.96 -11.67 0.18
N ASP A 45 -6.91 -11.70 1.00
CA ASP A 45 -7.00 -11.39 2.42
C ASP A 45 -6.85 -9.89 2.68
N ILE A 46 -6.41 -9.13 1.66
CA ILE A 46 -6.25 -7.67 1.74
C ILE A 46 -7.58 -7.00 1.39
N GLU A 47 -8.16 -6.32 2.37
CA GLU A 47 -9.49 -5.72 2.26
C GLU A 47 -9.43 -4.28 1.72
N GLN A 48 -8.26 -3.64 1.79
CA GLN A 48 -8.03 -2.31 1.27
C GLN A 48 -6.57 -2.06 0.92
N THR A 49 -6.34 -1.29 -0.15
CA THR A 49 -5.01 -0.90 -0.59
C THR A 49 -4.91 0.62 -0.78
N GLU A 50 -3.91 1.22 -0.20
CA GLU A 50 -3.47 2.58 -0.52
C GLU A 50 -2.27 2.49 -1.46
N LEU A 51 -2.52 2.77 -2.73
CA LEU A 51 -1.51 2.80 -3.80
C LEU A 51 -1.13 4.24 -4.10
N ASN A 52 0.15 4.58 -4.04
CA ASN A 52 0.58 5.91 -4.46
C ASN A 52 0.35 6.12 -5.97
N GLU A 53 -0.42 7.14 -6.30
CA GLU A 53 -0.70 7.56 -7.68
C GLU A 53 0.37 8.56 -8.14
N ALA A 54 1.59 8.07 -8.41
CA ALA A 54 2.62 8.93 -8.98
C ALA A 54 2.22 9.45 -10.38
N PHE A 55 1.55 8.58 -11.15
CA PHE A 55 0.91 8.88 -12.44
C PHE A 55 -0.37 8.05 -12.58
N ALA A 56 -1.41 8.58 -13.22
CA ALA A 56 -2.65 7.86 -13.44
C ALA A 56 -2.43 6.55 -14.23
N ALA A 57 -1.66 6.61 -15.32
CA ALA A 57 -1.35 5.43 -16.13
C ALA A 57 -0.57 4.37 -15.35
N GLN A 58 0.35 4.79 -14.48
CA GLN A 58 1.11 3.90 -13.60
C GLN A 58 0.20 3.19 -12.59
N ALA A 59 -0.70 3.94 -11.94
CA ALA A 59 -1.62 3.36 -10.96
C ALA A 59 -2.54 2.31 -11.61
N LEU A 60 -3.11 2.63 -12.78
CA LEU A 60 -3.92 1.69 -13.55
C LEU A 60 -3.14 0.42 -13.95
N ALA A 61 -1.89 0.57 -14.40
CA ALA A 61 -1.04 -0.56 -14.75
C ALA A 61 -0.77 -1.46 -13.53
N VAL A 62 -0.47 -0.88 -12.37
CA VAL A 62 -0.26 -1.64 -11.12
C VAL A 62 -1.52 -2.39 -10.71
N ILE A 63 -2.68 -1.72 -10.70
CA ILE A 63 -3.97 -2.33 -10.36
C ILE A 63 -4.22 -3.55 -11.25
N GLN A 64 -4.09 -3.37 -12.57
CA GLN A 64 -4.33 -4.43 -13.55
C GLN A 64 -3.33 -5.60 -13.41
N GLN A 65 -2.02 -5.31 -13.33
CA GLN A 65 -0.99 -6.34 -13.33
C GLN A 65 -0.92 -7.09 -12.00
N SER A 66 -1.20 -6.42 -10.88
CA SER A 66 -1.22 -7.05 -9.56
C SER A 66 -2.54 -7.73 -9.22
N GLY A 67 -3.58 -7.57 -10.04
CA GLY A 67 -4.91 -8.12 -9.80
C GLY A 67 -5.62 -7.48 -8.61
N LEU A 68 -5.31 -6.22 -8.31
CA LEU A 68 -6.00 -5.46 -7.26
C LEU A 68 -7.44 -5.16 -7.69
N ASP A 69 -8.37 -5.23 -6.74
CA ASP A 69 -9.74 -4.78 -6.96
C ASP A 69 -9.77 -3.24 -6.91
N PRO A 70 -10.10 -2.56 -8.03
CA PRO A 70 -10.12 -1.10 -8.08
C PRO A 70 -11.09 -0.46 -7.07
N ASP A 71 -12.16 -1.16 -6.66
CA ASP A 71 -13.12 -0.65 -5.69
C ASP A 71 -12.57 -0.62 -4.25
N THR A 72 -11.44 -1.30 -4.01
CA THR A 72 -10.74 -1.33 -2.72
C THR A 72 -9.44 -0.51 -2.72
N VAL A 73 -9.10 0.13 -3.85
CA VAL A 73 -7.89 0.95 -3.97
C VAL A 73 -8.23 2.43 -3.79
N ASN A 74 -7.49 3.11 -2.88
CA ASN A 74 -7.60 4.56 -2.68
C ASN A 74 -9.04 5.06 -2.51
N VAL A 75 -9.82 4.38 -1.70
CA VAL A 75 -11.28 4.59 -1.56
C VAL A 75 -11.69 6.01 -1.15
N ASN A 76 -10.76 6.79 -0.59
CA ASN A 76 -10.96 8.20 -0.23
C ASN A 76 -10.21 9.17 -1.16
N GLY A 77 -9.75 8.68 -2.32
CA GLY A 77 -8.90 9.41 -3.26
C GLY A 77 -7.41 9.24 -2.97
N GLY A 78 -6.61 9.30 -4.01
CA GLY A 78 -5.15 9.14 -3.97
C GLY A 78 -4.39 10.45 -4.22
N ALA A 79 -3.14 10.34 -4.65
CA ALA A 79 -2.25 11.48 -4.86
C ALA A 79 -2.71 12.43 -5.96
N ILE A 80 -3.47 11.96 -6.95
CA ILE A 80 -4.03 12.81 -8.00
C ILE A 80 -4.98 13.84 -7.41
N ALA A 81 -5.77 13.45 -6.41
CA ALA A 81 -6.70 14.33 -5.71
C ALA A 81 -6.03 15.15 -4.59
N MET A 82 -5.12 14.55 -3.84
CA MET A 82 -4.61 15.09 -2.57
C MET A 82 -3.13 15.47 -2.58
N GLY A 83 -2.41 15.21 -3.67
CA GLY A 83 -0.98 15.49 -3.78
C GLY A 83 -0.07 14.37 -3.30
N HIS A 84 1.21 14.47 -3.72
CA HIS A 84 2.27 13.52 -3.41
C HIS A 84 3.47 14.22 -2.78
N PRO A 85 3.42 14.53 -1.48
CA PRO A 85 4.57 15.09 -0.77
C PRO A 85 5.59 13.99 -0.50
N LEU A 86 6.64 13.89 -1.32
CA LEU A 86 7.60 12.78 -1.42
C LEU A 86 8.03 12.21 -0.06
N GLY A 87 8.54 13.06 0.84
CA GLY A 87 9.03 12.63 2.15
C GLY A 87 7.91 12.27 3.15
N CYS A 88 6.66 12.52 2.81
CA CYS A 88 5.51 12.30 3.70
C CYS A 88 4.54 11.22 3.18
N THR A 89 4.58 10.90 1.89
CA THR A 89 3.55 10.06 1.26
C THR A 89 3.39 8.70 1.94
N GLY A 90 4.46 8.03 2.33
CA GLY A 90 4.37 6.76 3.06
C GLY A 90 3.60 6.88 4.36
N ALA A 91 3.87 7.91 5.16
CA ALA A 91 3.13 8.19 6.40
C ALA A 91 1.66 8.54 6.11
N LYS A 92 1.42 9.41 5.12
CA LYS A 92 0.06 9.81 4.70
C LYS A 92 -0.78 8.60 4.30
N LEU A 93 -0.28 7.74 3.42
CA LEU A 93 -1.00 6.54 2.96
C LEU A 93 -1.27 5.58 4.11
N THR A 94 -0.29 5.41 5.01
CA THR A 94 -0.46 4.54 6.18
C THR A 94 -1.54 5.07 7.13
N ILE A 95 -1.53 6.37 7.43
CA ILE A 95 -2.56 6.99 8.29
C ILE A 95 -3.95 6.85 7.65
N GLN A 96 -4.06 7.10 6.34
CA GLN A 96 -5.30 6.98 5.61
C GLN A 96 -5.81 5.54 5.63
N LEU A 97 -4.94 4.57 5.34
CA LEU A 97 -5.26 3.15 5.42
C LEU A 97 -5.80 2.75 6.80
N LEU A 98 -5.07 3.08 7.87
CA LEU A 98 -5.43 2.67 9.23
C LEU A 98 -6.77 3.29 9.67
N ASN A 99 -7.01 4.55 9.35
CA ASN A 99 -8.29 5.21 9.64
C ASN A 99 -9.45 4.54 8.92
N GLU A 100 -9.27 4.19 7.66
CA GLU A 100 -10.30 3.57 6.85
C GLU A 100 -10.56 2.12 7.27
N MET A 101 -9.51 1.34 7.56
CA MET A 101 -9.63 0.00 8.13
C MET A 101 -10.42 0.01 9.45
N LYS A 102 -10.17 1.00 10.31
CA LYS A 102 -10.92 1.18 11.55
C LYS A 102 -12.38 1.51 11.29
N ARG A 103 -12.67 2.42 10.34
CA ARG A 103 -14.03 2.84 9.98
C ARG A 103 -14.87 1.71 9.38
N ARG A 104 -14.25 0.83 8.59
CA ARG A 104 -14.91 -0.29 7.90
C ARG A 104 -14.83 -1.61 8.64
N ASP A 105 -14.18 -1.65 9.81
CA ASP A 105 -13.92 -2.86 10.59
C ASP A 105 -13.11 -3.92 9.81
N GLN A 106 -12.18 -3.48 8.99
CA GLN A 106 -11.32 -4.31 8.17
C GLN A 106 -10.11 -4.80 8.96
N LYS A 107 -9.63 -6.00 8.65
CA LYS A 107 -8.52 -6.63 9.37
C LYS A 107 -7.16 -6.37 8.73
N TYR A 108 -7.04 -6.59 7.42
CA TYR A 108 -5.78 -6.43 6.71
C TYR A 108 -5.86 -5.36 5.62
N GLY A 109 -4.87 -4.51 5.58
CA GLY A 109 -4.70 -3.52 4.54
C GLY A 109 -3.27 -3.41 4.08
N MET A 110 -3.07 -2.81 2.91
CA MET A 110 -1.77 -2.68 2.28
C MET A 110 -1.51 -1.25 1.85
N VAL A 111 -0.27 -0.80 2.04
CA VAL A 111 0.26 0.43 1.43
C VAL A 111 1.32 0.03 0.43
N THR A 112 1.27 0.60 -0.77
CA THR A 112 2.29 0.33 -1.79
C THR A 112 2.58 1.58 -2.62
N ALA A 113 3.82 1.70 -3.06
CA ALA A 113 4.30 2.82 -3.86
C ALA A 113 5.44 2.39 -4.79
N CYS A 114 5.52 3.02 -5.96
CA CYS A 114 6.77 3.04 -6.72
C CYS A 114 7.74 4.02 -6.06
N VAL A 115 9.02 3.68 -6.11
CA VAL A 115 10.11 4.49 -5.59
C VAL A 115 11.10 4.67 -6.75
N GLY A 116 11.57 5.79 -7.05
CA GLY A 116 12.46 6.06 -8.20
C GLY A 116 13.56 5.00 -8.41
N GLY A 117 14.13 4.94 -9.60
CA GLY A 117 15.20 4.01 -9.93
C GLY A 117 14.78 2.55 -10.17
N GLY A 118 13.48 2.29 -10.41
CA GLY A 118 12.97 0.96 -10.69
C GLY A 118 12.62 0.16 -9.43
N GLN A 119 12.34 0.84 -8.33
CA GLN A 119 11.98 0.21 -7.07
C GLN A 119 10.48 0.33 -6.78
N GLY A 120 9.95 -0.66 -6.07
CA GLY A 120 8.65 -0.61 -5.44
C GLY A 120 8.73 -1.05 -3.99
N ILE A 121 7.80 -0.59 -3.17
CA ILE A 121 7.67 -1.00 -1.77
C ILE A 121 6.22 -1.38 -1.48
N ALA A 122 6.01 -2.40 -0.67
CA ALA A 122 4.70 -2.77 -0.14
C ALA A 122 4.81 -3.10 1.36
N GLY A 123 3.89 -2.55 2.15
CA GLY A 123 3.76 -2.84 3.58
C GLY A 123 2.36 -3.32 3.90
N ILE A 124 2.24 -4.40 4.68
CA ILE A 124 0.97 -4.98 5.10
C ILE A 124 0.74 -4.69 6.57
N PHE A 125 -0.45 -4.22 6.89
CA PHE A 125 -0.88 -3.84 8.22
C PHE A 125 -2.08 -4.68 8.67
N GLU A 126 -2.09 -5.03 9.94
CA GLU A 126 -3.21 -5.67 10.62
C GLU A 126 -3.78 -4.70 11.66
N LYS A 127 -5.08 -4.50 11.65
CA LYS A 127 -5.80 -3.80 12.72
C LYS A 127 -5.80 -4.67 13.99
N LEU A 128 -5.55 -4.07 15.14
CA LEU A 128 -5.54 -4.72 16.45
C LEU A 128 -6.84 -4.48 17.21
#